data_acf417e310c3733d80e529ad69d7b864
#
_entry.id   acf417e310c3733d80e529ad69d7b864
#
_cell.length_a   1.000
_cell.length_b   1.000
_cell.length_c   1.000
_cell.angle_alpha   90.00
_cell.angle_beta   90.00
_cell.angle_gamma   90.00
#
_symmetry.space_group_name_H-M   'P 1'
#
loop_
_entity.id
_entity.type
_entity.pdbx_description
1 polymer ?
#
loop_
_entity_poly.entity_id
_entity_poly.type
_entity_poly.pdbx_seq_one_letter_code
_entity_poly.pdbx_strand_id
1 'polypeptide(L)'
;MCIRDSEITVDTRNISCKNVPIDMTSKFRASYYLLGSLLGRCGSAEVGVPGGCKLGARPIDQHIKGFEALGTKVEVTGGKIIAKAKKLTGTHIYMDIVSVGATINVMLASVLAEGTTTIDNPAKEPHIVDVANFLNTMGADIRGAGTDVIKINGVKELSGNITYSVVPDQIEAGTFMLAAVASRGDILIKNCVAEHLDSVIAKIVEIGANVEDLGDSIHVWMNKRPSKAVIKTLPYPGFPTDLQPQMGVCLSLSDGTSIINESIWESRFQYTEELNKMGAKITAQGKSCLLYTSPSPRD
;
A
#
# COMPACT_ATOMS: atom_id res chain seq x y z
N MET A 1 -19.23 -15.17 0.41
CA MET A 1 -18.02 -15.01 1.24
C MET A 1 -18.37 -15.50 2.64
N CYS A 2 -17.56 -16.38 3.19
CA CYS A 2 -17.68 -16.85 4.58
C CYS A 2 -16.35 -16.56 5.27
N ILE A 3 -16.42 -15.98 6.45
CA ILE A 3 -15.26 -15.65 7.30
C ILE A 3 -15.38 -16.50 8.56
N ARG A 4 -14.32 -17.24 8.87
CA ARG A 4 -14.20 -18.02 10.09
C ARG A 4 -12.78 -17.85 10.61
N ASP A 5 -12.65 -17.20 11.75
CA ASP A 5 -11.36 -16.79 12.31
C ASP A 5 -10.54 -16.00 11.28
N SER A 6 -9.35 -16.47 10.92
CA SER A 6 -8.47 -15.85 9.92
C SER A 6 -8.70 -16.38 8.49
N GLU A 7 -9.72 -17.21 8.27
CA GLU A 7 -10.01 -17.80 6.96
C GLU A 7 -11.18 -17.12 6.26
N ILE A 8 -11.00 -16.79 4.98
CA ILE A 8 -12.03 -16.20 4.13
C ILE A 8 -12.29 -17.12 2.95
N THR A 9 -13.52 -17.63 2.84
CA THR A 9 -13.95 -18.39 1.66
C THR A 9 -14.70 -17.48 0.70
N VAL A 10 -14.24 -17.41 -0.56
CA VAL A 10 -14.85 -16.59 -1.61
C VAL A 10 -15.36 -17.50 -2.73
N ASP A 11 -16.67 -17.49 -2.96
CA ASP A 11 -17.30 -18.19 -4.08
C ASP A 11 -17.70 -17.18 -5.17
N THR A 12 -17.07 -17.28 -6.34
CA THR A 12 -17.25 -16.36 -7.46
C THR A 12 -18.02 -16.99 -8.64
N ARG A 13 -18.62 -18.18 -8.47
CA ARG A 13 -19.32 -18.90 -9.56
C ARG A 13 -20.52 -18.15 -10.12
N ASN A 14 -21.19 -17.39 -9.27
CA ASN A 14 -22.43 -16.65 -9.61
C ASN A 14 -22.21 -15.12 -9.73
N ILE A 15 -20.97 -14.67 -9.92
CA ILE A 15 -20.71 -13.24 -10.13
C ILE A 15 -21.25 -12.83 -11.50
N SER A 16 -22.13 -11.82 -11.50
CA SER A 16 -22.59 -11.17 -12.73
C SER A 16 -21.74 -9.92 -13.01
N CYS A 17 -21.45 -9.67 -14.29
CA CYS A 17 -20.74 -8.47 -14.75
C CYS A 17 -21.67 -7.23 -14.72
N LYS A 18 -22.24 -6.95 -13.56
CA LYS A 18 -23.12 -5.78 -13.34
C LYS A 18 -22.33 -4.63 -12.73
N ASN A 19 -22.92 -3.44 -12.82
CA ASN A 19 -22.35 -2.24 -12.21
C ASN A 19 -22.22 -2.39 -10.69
N VAL A 20 -21.13 -1.91 -10.14
CA VAL A 20 -20.91 -1.88 -8.70
C VAL A 20 -21.65 -0.67 -8.10
N PRO A 21 -22.51 -0.82 -7.08
CA PRO A 21 -23.24 0.29 -6.51
C PRO A 21 -22.33 1.39 -5.97
N ILE A 22 -22.62 2.65 -6.30
CA ILE A 22 -21.80 3.82 -5.95
C ILE A 22 -21.71 3.99 -4.42
N ASP A 23 -22.80 3.77 -3.71
CA ASP A 23 -22.87 3.86 -2.25
C ASP A 23 -21.93 2.89 -1.54
N MET A 24 -21.61 1.77 -2.18
CA MET A 24 -20.61 0.82 -1.69
C MET A 24 -19.18 1.26 -2.03
N THR A 25 -18.96 1.73 -3.27
CA THR A 25 -17.61 2.07 -3.74
C THR A 25 -17.07 3.38 -3.15
N SER A 26 -17.95 4.32 -2.83
CA SER A 26 -17.57 5.59 -2.20
C SER A 26 -17.08 5.47 -0.75
N LYS A 27 -17.33 4.33 -0.07
CA LYS A 27 -16.99 4.13 1.34
C LYS A 27 -15.52 3.78 1.57
N PHE A 28 -14.86 3.12 0.64
CA PHE A 28 -13.48 2.67 0.79
C PHE A 28 -12.71 2.68 -0.53
N ARG A 29 -11.43 3.00 -0.42
CA ARG A 29 -10.59 3.20 -1.61
C ARG A 29 -10.33 1.92 -2.40
N ALA A 30 -10.16 0.78 -1.75
CA ALA A 30 -9.88 -0.50 -2.41
C ALA A 30 -10.94 -0.90 -3.46
N SER A 31 -12.13 -0.27 -3.44
CA SER A 31 -13.18 -0.48 -4.43
C SER A 31 -12.71 -0.24 -5.87
N TYR A 32 -11.69 0.60 -6.10
CA TYR A 32 -11.20 0.84 -7.47
C TYR A 32 -10.45 -0.35 -8.07
N TYR A 33 -10.01 -1.35 -7.28
CA TYR A 33 -9.45 -2.60 -7.82
C TYR A 33 -10.47 -3.40 -8.62
N LEU A 34 -11.75 -3.15 -8.38
CA LEU A 34 -12.82 -3.72 -9.20
C LEU A 34 -12.75 -3.25 -10.66
N LEU A 35 -12.14 -2.10 -10.96
CA LEU A 35 -11.95 -1.64 -12.34
C LEU A 35 -11.11 -2.65 -13.14
N GLY A 36 -9.90 -2.97 -12.67
CA GLY A 36 -9.00 -3.90 -13.35
C GLY A 36 -9.57 -5.32 -13.43
N SER A 37 -10.12 -5.82 -12.33
CA SER A 37 -10.65 -7.19 -12.29
C SER A 37 -11.90 -7.38 -13.15
N LEU A 38 -12.85 -6.44 -13.15
CA LEU A 38 -14.04 -6.50 -14.01
C LEU A 38 -13.69 -6.25 -15.47
N LEU A 39 -12.75 -5.35 -15.74
CA LEU A 39 -12.29 -5.10 -17.10
C LEU A 39 -11.65 -6.34 -17.70
N GLY A 40 -10.75 -7.03 -16.97
CA GLY A 40 -10.15 -8.28 -17.41
C GLY A 40 -11.18 -9.39 -17.60
N ARG A 41 -12.13 -9.56 -16.67
CA ARG A 41 -13.13 -10.64 -16.70
C ARG A 41 -14.28 -10.39 -17.68
N CYS A 42 -14.75 -9.15 -17.76
CA CYS A 42 -16.02 -8.82 -18.41
C CYS A 42 -15.86 -7.88 -19.63
N GLY A 43 -14.66 -7.38 -19.90
CA GLY A 43 -14.43 -6.35 -20.93
C GLY A 43 -15.05 -5.00 -20.58
N SER A 44 -15.71 -4.86 -19.43
CA SER A 44 -16.32 -3.61 -19.00
C SER A 44 -16.37 -3.51 -17.48
N ALA A 45 -16.18 -2.30 -16.96
CA ALA A 45 -16.31 -1.97 -15.56
C ALA A 45 -16.99 -0.62 -15.38
N GLU A 46 -17.89 -0.50 -14.40
CA GLU A 46 -18.48 0.76 -13.96
C GLU A 46 -18.36 0.79 -12.43
N VAL A 47 -17.55 1.70 -11.91
CA VAL A 47 -17.25 1.80 -10.48
C VAL A 47 -17.37 3.27 -10.07
N GLY A 48 -18.00 3.54 -8.93
CA GLY A 48 -18.04 4.89 -8.37
C GLY A 48 -16.62 5.41 -8.08
N VAL A 49 -16.43 6.73 -8.20
CA VAL A 49 -15.16 7.35 -7.79
C VAL A 49 -14.87 6.97 -6.34
N PRO A 50 -13.73 6.32 -6.06
CA PRO A 50 -13.48 5.76 -4.76
C PRO A 50 -13.32 6.83 -3.68
N GLY A 51 -13.92 6.58 -2.54
CA GLY A 51 -13.76 7.38 -1.33
C GLY A 51 -12.42 7.14 -0.63
N GLY A 52 -12.36 7.44 0.66
CA GLY A 52 -11.21 7.20 1.53
C GLY A 52 -10.73 8.45 2.26
N CYS A 53 -9.59 8.35 2.94
CA CYS A 53 -9.04 9.43 3.77
C CYS A 53 -8.70 10.69 2.97
N LYS A 54 -8.90 11.86 3.60
CA LYS A 54 -8.59 13.18 3.01
C LYS A 54 -7.09 13.49 3.14
N LEU A 55 -6.23 12.77 2.43
CA LEU A 55 -4.77 12.95 2.45
C LEU A 55 -4.23 13.82 1.30
N GLY A 56 -5.12 14.50 0.58
CA GLY A 56 -4.81 15.28 -0.62
C GLY A 56 -5.44 14.69 -1.88
N ALA A 57 -5.07 15.22 -3.03
CA ALA A 57 -5.52 14.74 -4.33
C ALA A 57 -5.02 13.29 -4.55
N ARG A 58 -5.92 12.43 -5.00
CA ARG A 58 -5.62 11.04 -5.33
C ARG A 58 -6.03 10.75 -6.76
N PRO A 59 -5.28 11.27 -7.74
CA PRO A 59 -5.60 11.11 -9.14
C PRO A 59 -5.60 9.64 -9.55
N ILE A 60 -6.38 9.33 -10.57
CA ILE A 60 -6.47 7.99 -11.18
C ILE A 60 -5.90 8.00 -12.61
N ASP A 61 -5.13 9.02 -12.94
CA ASP A 61 -4.51 9.24 -14.27
C ASP A 61 -3.66 8.04 -14.70
N GLN A 62 -2.83 7.48 -13.80
CA GLN A 62 -2.00 6.31 -14.10
C GLN A 62 -2.84 5.04 -14.31
N HIS A 63 -3.99 4.91 -13.65
CA HIS A 63 -4.93 3.83 -13.90
C HIS A 63 -5.55 3.96 -15.30
N ILE A 64 -6.02 5.17 -15.64
CA ILE A 64 -6.61 5.48 -16.95
C ILE A 64 -5.59 5.24 -18.05
N LYS A 65 -4.38 5.79 -17.92
CA LYS A 65 -3.27 5.58 -18.85
C LYS A 65 -3.01 4.10 -19.12
N GLY A 66 -2.91 3.30 -18.05
CA GLY A 66 -2.70 1.87 -18.17
C GLY A 66 -3.84 1.14 -18.88
N PHE A 67 -5.09 1.46 -18.57
CA PHE A 67 -6.25 0.86 -19.23
C PHE A 67 -6.37 1.26 -20.69
N GLU A 68 -6.15 2.54 -21.01
CA GLU A 68 -6.18 3.04 -22.40
C GLU A 68 -5.09 2.39 -23.26
N ALA A 69 -3.90 2.19 -22.70
CA ALA A 69 -2.81 1.48 -23.36
C ALA A 69 -3.20 0.02 -23.71
N LEU A 70 -4.00 -0.64 -22.85
CA LEU A 70 -4.54 -1.98 -23.10
C LEU A 70 -5.71 -1.99 -24.12
N GLY A 71 -6.09 -0.83 -24.70
CA GLY A 71 -7.18 -0.71 -25.67
C GLY A 71 -8.56 -0.44 -25.07
N THR A 72 -8.61 0.06 -23.84
CA THR A 72 -9.86 0.41 -23.14
C THR A 72 -10.24 1.86 -23.40
N LYS A 73 -11.53 2.14 -23.61
CA LYS A 73 -12.07 3.49 -23.53
C LYS A 73 -12.48 3.77 -22.09
N VAL A 74 -11.94 4.85 -21.49
CA VAL A 74 -12.26 5.25 -20.12
C VAL A 74 -12.97 6.59 -20.12
N GLU A 75 -14.07 6.69 -19.37
CA GLU A 75 -14.83 7.92 -19.15
C GLU A 75 -15.02 8.14 -17.65
N VAL A 76 -14.80 9.37 -17.18
CA VAL A 76 -15.08 9.77 -15.79
C VAL A 76 -16.23 10.78 -15.84
N THR A 77 -17.40 10.38 -15.41
CA THR A 77 -18.61 11.20 -15.46
C THR A 77 -19.59 10.84 -14.36
N GLY A 78 -20.32 11.83 -13.84
CA GLY A 78 -21.37 11.61 -12.85
C GLY A 78 -20.89 10.92 -11.57
N GLY A 79 -19.64 11.15 -11.14
CA GLY A 79 -19.06 10.48 -9.97
C GLY A 79 -18.71 8.99 -10.19
N LYS A 80 -18.62 8.57 -11.45
CA LYS A 80 -18.30 7.18 -11.85
C LYS A 80 -17.10 7.16 -12.79
N ILE A 81 -16.41 6.03 -12.78
CA ILE A 81 -15.39 5.64 -13.74
C ILE A 81 -15.99 4.52 -14.57
N ILE A 82 -16.09 4.71 -15.87
CA ILE A 82 -16.65 3.76 -16.83
C ILE A 82 -15.52 3.36 -17.77
N ALA A 83 -15.15 2.08 -17.75
CA ALA A 83 -14.11 1.52 -18.59
C ALA A 83 -14.69 0.41 -19.48
N LYS A 84 -14.45 0.47 -20.80
CA LYS A 84 -14.96 -0.51 -21.77
C LYS A 84 -13.89 -0.85 -22.80
N ALA A 85 -13.72 -2.13 -23.05
CA ALA A 85 -12.85 -2.65 -24.11
C ALA A 85 -13.59 -3.73 -24.89
N LYS A 86 -13.44 -3.71 -26.21
CA LYS A 86 -13.88 -4.85 -27.05
C LYS A 86 -12.96 -6.06 -26.83
N LYS A 87 -11.68 -5.78 -26.63
CA LYS A 87 -10.62 -6.75 -26.42
C LYS A 87 -9.47 -6.02 -25.71
N LEU A 88 -8.89 -6.65 -24.71
CA LEU A 88 -7.67 -6.16 -24.08
C LEU A 88 -6.46 -6.74 -24.82
N THR A 89 -5.51 -5.90 -25.16
CA THR A 89 -4.29 -6.28 -25.87
C THR A 89 -3.08 -5.86 -25.07
N GLY A 90 -2.19 -6.80 -24.81
CA GLY A 90 -0.93 -6.57 -24.12
C GLY A 90 -0.06 -5.56 -24.86
N THR A 91 0.61 -4.70 -24.10
CA THR A 91 1.43 -3.62 -24.62
C THR A 91 2.49 -3.19 -23.59
N HIS A 92 3.34 -2.27 -23.98
CA HIS A 92 4.32 -1.65 -23.10
C HIS A 92 3.70 -0.43 -22.42
N ILE A 93 3.77 -0.37 -21.09
CA ILE A 93 3.18 0.68 -20.25
C ILE A 93 4.27 1.24 -19.33
N TYR A 94 4.58 2.52 -19.47
CA TYR A 94 5.46 3.23 -18.55
C TYR A 94 4.64 4.02 -17.54
N MET A 95 4.85 3.77 -16.25
CA MET A 95 4.23 4.52 -15.15
C MET A 95 5.03 5.80 -14.90
N ASP A 96 4.43 6.98 -15.15
CA ASP A 96 5.10 8.27 -14.94
C ASP A 96 5.42 8.50 -13.45
N ILE A 97 4.59 7.94 -12.59
CA ILE A 97 4.72 7.96 -11.14
C ILE A 97 4.51 6.54 -10.61
N VAL A 98 5.35 6.12 -9.68
CA VAL A 98 5.15 4.85 -8.95
C VAL A 98 3.81 4.89 -8.23
N SER A 99 2.91 4.00 -8.60
CA SER A 99 1.55 3.93 -8.07
C SER A 99 1.13 2.49 -7.78
N VAL A 100 1.00 2.17 -6.50
CA VAL A 100 0.52 0.85 -6.04
C VAL A 100 -0.82 0.50 -6.70
N GLY A 101 -1.77 1.43 -6.62
CA GLY A 101 -3.10 1.19 -7.15
C GLY A 101 -3.14 0.97 -8.65
N ALA A 102 -2.41 1.77 -9.42
CA ALA A 102 -2.34 1.62 -10.87
C ALA A 102 -1.63 0.32 -11.26
N THR A 103 -0.51 -0.02 -10.59
CA THR A 103 0.21 -1.28 -10.83
C THR A 103 -0.71 -2.49 -10.65
N ILE A 104 -1.43 -2.58 -9.53
CA ILE A 104 -2.36 -3.70 -9.27
C ILE A 104 -3.50 -3.71 -10.31
N ASN A 105 -4.11 -2.57 -10.59
CA ASN A 105 -5.22 -2.51 -11.54
C ASN A 105 -4.83 -2.91 -12.95
N VAL A 106 -3.67 -2.43 -13.43
CA VAL A 106 -3.14 -2.82 -14.74
C VAL A 106 -2.79 -4.30 -14.75
N MET A 107 -2.17 -4.81 -13.67
CA MET A 107 -1.88 -6.24 -13.52
C MET A 107 -3.16 -7.08 -13.63
N LEU A 108 -4.21 -6.75 -12.86
CA LEU A 108 -5.50 -7.44 -12.88
C LEU A 108 -6.17 -7.44 -14.26
N ALA A 109 -6.08 -6.33 -15.00
CA ALA A 109 -6.63 -6.25 -16.35
C ALA A 109 -5.80 -7.04 -17.37
N SER A 110 -4.47 -7.07 -17.19
CA SER A 110 -3.52 -7.63 -18.16
C SER A 110 -3.44 -9.15 -18.13
N VAL A 111 -3.78 -9.81 -17.02
CA VAL A 111 -3.68 -11.28 -16.92
C VAL A 111 -4.56 -12.03 -17.92
N LEU A 112 -5.63 -11.41 -18.41
CA LEU A 112 -6.52 -11.96 -19.41
C LEU A 112 -6.44 -11.20 -20.75
N ALA A 113 -5.49 -10.27 -20.93
CA ALA A 113 -5.27 -9.56 -22.18
C ALA A 113 -4.56 -10.47 -23.19
N GLU A 114 -4.80 -10.27 -24.49
CA GLU A 114 -4.10 -11.01 -25.52
C GLU A 114 -2.67 -10.52 -25.73
N GLY A 115 -1.70 -11.41 -25.71
CA GLY A 115 -0.29 -11.09 -25.88
C GLY A 115 0.42 -10.77 -24.56
N THR A 116 1.45 -9.95 -24.60
CA THR A 116 2.30 -9.64 -23.45
C THR A 116 2.18 -8.18 -23.05
N THR A 117 1.94 -7.92 -21.78
CA THR A 117 2.02 -6.60 -21.17
C THR A 117 3.33 -6.46 -20.41
N THR A 118 4.03 -5.33 -20.61
CA THR A 118 5.20 -4.96 -19.83
C THR A 118 4.91 -3.65 -19.11
N ILE A 119 5.08 -3.63 -17.80
CA ILE A 119 4.89 -2.44 -16.96
C ILE A 119 6.25 -1.99 -16.47
N ASP A 120 6.72 -0.81 -16.90
CA ASP A 120 7.94 -0.18 -16.41
C ASP A 120 7.62 0.81 -15.30
N ASN A 121 8.56 0.95 -14.37
CA ASN A 121 8.42 1.79 -13.18
C ASN A 121 7.18 1.45 -12.31
N PRO A 122 6.85 0.14 -12.11
CA PRO A 122 5.75 -0.27 -11.26
C PRO A 122 6.05 -0.02 -9.78
N ALA A 123 5.03 -0.10 -8.96
CA ALA A 123 5.19 -0.20 -7.51
C ALA A 123 5.81 -1.56 -7.14
N LYS A 124 6.62 -1.60 -6.07
CA LYS A 124 7.44 -2.76 -5.68
C LYS A 124 7.10 -3.31 -4.30
N GLU A 125 6.11 -2.74 -3.64
CA GLU A 125 5.69 -3.11 -2.29
C GLU A 125 5.41 -4.62 -2.18
N PRO A 126 5.65 -5.25 -1.03
CA PRO A 126 5.46 -6.69 -0.81
C PRO A 126 4.10 -7.21 -1.26
N HIS A 127 3.03 -6.43 -1.07
CA HIS A 127 1.69 -6.82 -1.51
C HIS A 127 1.49 -6.76 -3.04
N ILE A 128 2.37 -6.08 -3.80
CA ILE A 128 2.41 -6.20 -5.27
C ILE A 128 2.90 -7.60 -5.68
N VAL A 129 3.96 -8.06 -5.01
CA VAL A 129 4.51 -9.41 -5.21
C VAL A 129 3.48 -10.46 -4.80
N ASP A 130 2.79 -10.23 -3.69
CA ASP A 130 1.75 -11.11 -3.16
C ASP A 130 0.56 -11.26 -4.13
N VAL A 131 0.06 -10.15 -4.70
CA VAL A 131 -0.98 -10.19 -5.75
C VAL A 131 -0.52 -10.95 -6.98
N ALA A 132 0.72 -10.75 -7.43
CA ALA A 132 1.28 -11.49 -8.56
C ALA A 132 1.38 -13.00 -8.28
N ASN A 133 1.82 -13.37 -7.07
CA ASN A 133 1.90 -14.77 -6.63
C ASN A 133 0.51 -15.40 -6.53
N PHE A 134 -0.46 -14.68 -5.96
CA PHE A 134 -1.84 -15.12 -5.90
C PHE A 134 -2.41 -15.40 -7.30
N LEU A 135 -2.23 -14.47 -8.25
CA LEU A 135 -2.68 -14.65 -9.63
C LEU A 135 -1.94 -15.79 -10.33
N ASN A 136 -0.64 -15.95 -10.10
CA ASN A 136 0.14 -17.07 -10.64
C ASN A 136 -0.33 -18.42 -10.08
N THR A 137 -0.74 -18.48 -8.82
CA THR A 137 -1.37 -19.67 -8.23
C THR A 137 -2.69 -20.02 -8.94
N MET A 138 -3.39 -19.02 -9.50
CA MET A 138 -4.59 -19.20 -10.32
C MET A 138 -4.27 -19.52 -11.80
N GLY A 139 -3.01 -19.61 -12.18
CA GLY A 139 -2.58 -19.94 -13.55
C GLY A 139 -2.19 -18.75 -14.43
N ALA A 140 -2.01 -17.55 -13.86
CA ALA A 140 -1.42 -16.41 -14.57
C ALA A 140 0.07 -16.66 -14.86
N ASP A 141 0.66 -15.89 -15.79
CA ASP A 141 2.10 -15.85 -16.05
C ASP A 141 2.61 -14.42 -15.83
N ILE A 142 2.92 -14.10 -14.58
CA ILE A 142 3.43 -12.80 -14.13
C ILE A 142 4.84 -12.99 -13.60
N ARG A 143 5.78 -12.17 -14.09
CA ARG A 143 7.20 -12.19 -13.70
C ARG A 143 7.69 -10.77 -13.38
N GLY A 144 8.68 -10.67 -12.51
CA GLY A 144 9.33 -9.41 -12.18
C GLY A 144 8.56 -8.52 -11.20
N ALA A 145 7.49 -9.00 -10.56
CA ALA A 145 6.86 -8.28 -9.45
C ALA A 145 7.89 -8.02 -8.35
N GLY A 146 7.93 -6.80 -7.80
CA GLY A 146 8.94 -6.35 -6.84
C GLY A 146 10.22 -5.77 -7.49
N THR A 147 10.31 -5.77 -8.82
CA THR A 147 11.45 -5.19 -9.57
C THR A 147 11.02 -3.94 -10.35
N ASP A 148 11.93 -3.38 -11.16
CA ASP A 148 11.66 -2.19 -12.00
C ASP A 148 10.73 -2.48 -13.19
N VAL A 149 10.50 -3.76 -13.52
CA VAL A 149 9.71 -4.19 -14.68
C VAL A 149 8.87 -5.39 -14.33
N ILE A 150 7.55 -5.30 -14.56
CA ILE A 150 6.64 -6.44 -14.46
C ILE A 150 6.24 -6.87 -15.87
N LYS A 151 6.41 -8.16 -16.17
CA LYS A 151 6.01 -8.76 -17.44
C LYS A 151 4.86 -9.75 -17.21
N ILE A 152 3.79 -9.61 -17.97
CA ILE A 152 2.56 -10.40 -17.86
C ILE A 152 2.25 -10.99 -19.23
N ASN A 153 2.30 -12.30 -19.36
CA ASN A 153 1.80 -12.99 -20.54
C ASN A 153 0.34 -13.33 -20.28
N GLY A 154 -0.55 -12.80 -21.10
CA GLY A 154 -1.97 -13.02 -20.93
C GLY A 154 -2.36 -14.50 -21.13
N VAL A 155 -3.26 -14.98 -20.28
CA VAL A 155 -3.79 -16.35 -20.32
C VAL A 155 -5.26 -16.37 -20.73
N LYS A 156 -5.76 -17.49 -21.20
CA LYS A 156 -7.17 -17.60 -21.63
C LYS A 156 -8.15 -17.55 -20.46
N GLU A 157 -7.75 -18.14 -19.34
CA GLU A 157 -8.58 -18.25 -18.14
C GLU A 157 -7.72 -18.41 -16.89
N LEU A 158 -8.28 -18.04 -15.75
CA LEU A 158 -7.70 -18.29 -14.42
C LEU A 158 -8.49 -19.42 -13.75
N SER A 159 -7.79 -20.32 -13.07
CA SER A 159 -8.43 -21.41 -12.31
C SER A 159 -8.85 -20.94 -10.93
N GLY A 160 -9.96 -21.51 -10.42
CA GLY A 160 -10.42 -21.38 -9.03
C GLY A 160 -9.97 -22.57 -8.16
N ASN A 161 -10.66 -22.74 -7.02
CA ASN A 161 -10.40 -23.83 -6.06
C ASN A 161 -8.95 -23.84 -5.52
N ILE A 162 -8.42 -22.68 -5.23
CA ILE A 162 -7.11 -22.50 -4.62
C ILE A 162 -7.24 -22.10 -3.15
N THR A 163 -6.25 -22.46 -2.37
CA THR A 163 -6.02 -21.89 -1.02
C THR A 163 -4.75 -21.06 -1.11
N TYR A 164 -4.79 -19.86 -0.56
CA TYR A 164 -3.68 -18.93 -0.58
C TYR A 164 -3.52 -18.25 0.77
N SER A 165 -2.30 -18.15 1.26
CA SER A 165 -1.98 -17.39 2.46
C SER A 165 -1.47 -16.02 2.07
N VAL A 166 -2.15 -14.97 2.51
CA VAL A 166 -1.76 -13.58 2.26
C VAL A 166 -0.49 -13.27 3.03
N VAL A 167 0.41 -12.50 2.42
CA VAL A 167 1.64 -12.03 3.06
C VAL A 167 1.34 -11.26 4.36
N PRO A 168 2.16 -11.40 5.43
CA PRO A 168 2.01 -10.60 6.63
C PRO A 168 2.05 -9.10 6.37
N ASP A 169 1.22 -8.33 7.08
CA ASP A 169 1.15 -6.88 6.93
C ASP A 169 2.36 -6.19 7.57
N GLN A 170 3.25 -5.66 6.74
CA GLN A 170 4.41 -4.90 7.18
C GLN A 170 4.05 -3.63 7.95
N ILE A 171 2.90 -3.01 7.64
CA ILE A 171 2.47 -1.77 8.31
C ILE A 171 1.96 -2.09 9.72
N GLU A 172 1.25 -3.20 9.90
CA GLU A 172 0.87 -3.69 11.22
C GLU A 172 2.11 -4.01 12.06
N ALA A 173 3.03 -4.82 11.53
CA ALA A 173 4.27 -5.16 12.23
C ALA A 173 5.09 -3.92 12.60
N GLY A 174 5.33 -3.01 11.66
CA GLY A 174 6.03 -1.75 11.89
C GLY A 174 5.33 -0.84 12.90
N THR A 175 4.00 -0.85 12.96
CA THR A 175 3.23 -0.11 13.96
C THR A 175 3.51 -0.62 15.37
N PHE A 176 3.53 -1.95 15.58
CA PHE A 176 3.87 -2.53 16.88
C PHE A 176 5.35 -2.31 17.24
N MET A 177 6.27 -2.38 16.27
CA MET A 177 7.68 -2.01 16.51
C MET A 177 7.80 -0.59 17.05
N LEU A 178 7.15 0.37 16.39
CA LEU A 178 7.15 1.78 16.81
C LEU A 178 6.43 1.99 18.14
N ALA A 179 5.40 1.20 18.45
CA ALA A 179 4.75 1.22 19.76
C ALA A 179 5.71 0.77 20.89
N ALA A 180 6.52 -0.27 20.67
CA ALA A 180 7.56 -0.68 21.61
C ALA A 180 8.59 0.43 21.85
N VAL A 181 9.04 1.09 20.77
CA VAL A 181 9.98 2.21 20.85
C VAL A 181 9.39 3.37 21.64
N ALA A 182 8.18 3.80 21.31
CA ALA A 182 7.52 4.95 21.98
C ALA A 182 7.24 4.69 23.46
N SER A 183 6.90 3.46 23.82
CA SER A 183 6.62 3.07 25.22
C SER A 183 7.85 2.64 26.03
N ARG A 184 9.03 2.57 25.40
CA ARG A 184 10.23 1.97 25.99
C ARG A 184 9.94 0.53 26.45
N GLY A 185 9.26 -0.21 25.60
CA GLY A 185 8.79 -1.57 25.84
C GLY A 185 9.71 -2.63 25.23
N ASP A 186 9.27 -3.85 25.37
CA ASP A 186 9.92 -5.08 24.90
C ASP A 186 8.84 -6.00 24.34
N ILE A 187 8.90 -6.31 23.04
CA ILE A 187 7.89 -7.14 22.37
C ILE A 187 8.50 -8.08 21.34
N LEU A 188 7.90 -9.24 21.20
CA LEU A 188 8.14 -10.19 20.13
C LEU A 188 6.95 -10.17 19.16
N ILE A 189 7.19 -9.73 17.91
CA ILE A 189 6.21 -9.70 16.83
C ILE A 189 6.38 -10.98 16.02
N LYS A 190 5.34 -11.80 15.96
CA LYS A 190 5.35 -13.07 15.25
C LYS A 190 4.67 -12.96 13.89
N ASN A 191 5.00 -13.90 12.99
CA ASN A 191 4.44 -13.97 11.65
C ASN A 191 4.64 -12.65 10.90
N CYS A 192 5.89 -12.25 10.76
CA CYS A 192 6.30 -11.06 10.01
C CYS A 192 7.58 -11.36 9.23
N VAL A 193 7.85 -10.53 8.21
CA VAL A 193 9.01 -10.67 7.32
C VAL A 193 9.89 -9.44 7.49
N ALA A 194 11.09 -9.61 8.05
CA ALA A 194 11.99 -8.51 8.39
C ALA A 194 12.44 -7.73 7.14
N GLU A 195 12.72 -8.42 6.02
CA GLU A 195 13.12 -7.80 4.76
C GLU A 195 12.08 -6.80 4.20
N HIS A 196 10.80 -6.97 4.55
CA HIS A 196 9.76 -6.01 4.18
C HIS A 196 9.84 -4.70 4.96
N LEU A 197 10.61 -4.68 6.06
CA LEU A 197 10.71 -3.59 7.03
C LEU A 197 12.11 -2.97 7.12
N ASP A 198 13.04 -3.30 6.22
CA ASP A 198 14.43 -2.86 6.27
C ASP A 198 14.61 -1.38 6.54
N SER A 199 13.88 -0.51 5.81
CA SER A 199 13.96 0.94 6.00
C SER A 199 13.40 1.39 7.35
N VAL A 200 12.43 0.68 7.90
CA VAL A 200 11.83 0.95 9.22
C VAL A 200 12.77 0.49 10.32
N ILE A 201 13.31 -0.74 10.21
CA ILE A 201 14.28 -1.30 11.13
C ILE A 201 15.52 -0.40 11.21
N ALA A 202 16.06 0.03 10.07
CA ALA A 202 17.19 0.93 10.03
C ALA A 202 16.94 2.23 10.81
N LYS A 203 15.73 2.82 10.69
CA LYS A 203 15.36 4.04 11.40
C LYS A 203 15.08 3.80 12.89
N ILE A 204 14.51 2.69 13.25
CA ILE A 204 14.29 2.30 14.66
C ILE A 204 15.64 2.09 15.37
N VAL A 205 16.59 1.45 14.72
CA VAL A 205 17.96 1.27 15.24
C VAL A 205 18.70 2.60 15.32
N GLU A 206 18.57 3.49 14.31
CA GLU A 206 19.16 4.83 14.31
C GLU A 206 18.73 5.67 15.52
N ILE A 207 17.46 5.57 15.94
CA ILE A 207 16.96 6.28 17.13
C ILE A 207 17.27 5.57 18.45
N GLY A 208 17.96 4.43 18.40
CA GLY A 208 18.58 3.76 19.55
C GLY A 208 17.81 2.58 20.13
N ALA A 209 16.83 2.03 19.42
CA ALA A 209 16.21 0.76 19.79
C ALA A 209 17.08 -0.43 19.36
N ASN A 210 16.81 -1.58 19.97
CA ASN A 210 17.40 -2.86 19.57
C ASN A 210 16.36 -3.63 18.77
N VAL A 211 16.81 -4.26 17.71
CA VAL A 211 15.98 -5.11 16.83
C VAL A 211 16.75 -6.38 16.54
N GLU A 212 16.12 -7.54 16.71
CA GLU A 212 16.65 -8.84 16.39
C GLU A 212 15.68 -9.57 15.46
N ASP A 213 16.18 -9.95 14.28
CA ASP A 213 15.45 -10.78 13.33
C ASP A 213 15.62 -12.26 13.71
N LEU A 214 14.51 -12.94 13.94
CA LEU A 214 14.45 -14.36 14.30
C LEU A 214 13.87 -15.23 13.18
N GLY A 215 13.78 -14.69 11.94
CA GLY A 215 13.28 -15.33 10.74
C GLY A 215 11.80 -15.08 10.53
N ASP A 216 10.92 -15.76 11.25
CA ASP A 216 9.46 -15.57 11.18
C ASP A 216 8.91 -14.56 12.20
N SER A 217 9.78 -13.97 12.99
CA SER A 217 9.45 -13.04 14.06
C SER A 217 10.55 -12.00 14.27
N ILE A 218 10.17 -10.85 14.80
CA ILE A 218 11.08 -9.73 15.10
C ILE A 218 10.94 -9.38 16.58
N HIS A 219 12.07 -9.39 17.30
CA HIS A 219 12.15 -8.92 18.68
C HIS A 219 12.60 -7.46 18.70
N VAL A 220 11.82 -6.59 19.34
CA VAL A 220 12.10 -5.14 19.43
C VAL A 220 12.01 -4.70 20.86
N TRP A 221 13.07 -4.02 21.37
CA TRP A 221 13.04 -3.46 22.71
C TRP A 221 13.79 -2.13 22.81
N MET A 222 13.38 -1.31 23.74
CA MET A 222 13.99 -0.04 24.04
C MET A 222 13.89 0.30 25.51
N ASN A 223 15.01 0.64 26.13
CA ASN A 223 15.10 0.95 27.58
C ASN A 223 15.47 2.40 27.88
N LYS A 224 15.69 3.21 26.87
CA LYS A 224 16.07 4.62 26.96
C LYS A 224 15.19 5.50 26.08
N ARG A 225 15.29 6.80 26.23
CA ARG A 225 14.60 7.76 25.38
C ARG A 225 15.10 7.70 23.93
N PRO A 226 14.22 7.78 22.91
CA PRO A 226 14.66 7.77 21.52
C PRO A 226 15.56 8.98 21.20
N SER A 227 16.52 8.78 20.34
CA SER A 227 17.33 9.86 19.77
C SER A 227 16.59 10.55 18.62
N LYS A 228 16.98 11.79 18.32
CA LYS A 228 16.48 12.52 17.15
C LYS A 228 16.85 11.82 15.85
N ALA A 229 16.02 11.98 14.81
CA ALA A 229 16.32 11.49 13.47
C ALA A 229 15.71 12.38 12.38
N VAL A 230 16.17 12.14 11.14
CA VAL A 230 15.56 12.69 9.92
C VAL A 230 14.92 11.56 9.15
N ILE A 231 13.61 11.67 8.95
CA ILE A 231 12.82 10.70 8.18
C ILE A 231 12.40 11.34 6.86
N LYS A 232 12.49 10.58 5.78
CA LYS A 232 11.92 10.93 4.48
C LYS A 232 11.09 9.77 3.98
N THR A 233 9.80 10.00 3.77
CA THR A 233 8.93 8.98 3.17
C THR A 233 9.25 8.84 1.68
N LEU A 234 9.29 7.62 1.19
CA LEU A 234 9.58 7.28 -0.20
C LEU A 234 8.78 6.03 -0.61
N PRO A 235 8.53 5.81 -1.92
CA PRO A 235 8.06 4.52 -2.39
C PRO A 235 8.97 3.39 -1.91
N TYR A 236 8.40 2.20 -1.75
CA TYR A 236 9.15 1.00 -1.33
C TYR A 236 10.38 0.76 -2.25
N PRO A 237 11.56 0.42 -1.70
CA PRO A 237 11.83 0.04 -0.31
C PRO A 237 12.19 1.20 0.64
N GLY A 238 11.84 2.44 0.31
CA GLY A 238 12.01 3.56 1.21
C GLY A 238 11.07 3.53 2.42
N PHE A 239 11.23 4.51 3.35
CA PHE A 239 10.40 4.57 4.55
C PHE A 239 8.92 4.79 4.17
N PRO A 240 8.00 3.89 4.57
CA PRO A 240 6.62 3.94 4.12
C PRO A 240 5.85 5.12 4.74
N THR A 241 5.09 5.84 3.90
CA THR A 241 4.24 6.94 4.35
C THR A 241 3.19 6.48 5.37
N ASP A 242 2.78 5.21 5.35
CA ASP A 242 1.78 4.68 6.28
C ASP A 242 2.32 4.46 7.70
N LEU A 243 3.62 4.41 7.89
CA LEU A 243 4.28 4.41 9.20
C LEU A 243 4.78 5.80 9.65
N GLN A 244 4.59 6.81 8.82
CA GLN A 244 5.01 8.19 9.12
C GLN A 244 4.33 8.75 10.38
N PRO A 245 3.00 8.60 10.61
CA PRO A 245 2.38 9.09 11.84
C PRO A 245 2.90 8.39 13.11
N GLN A 246 3.09 7.08 13.08
CA GLN A 246 3.60 6.30 14.21
C GLN A 246 5.05 6.70 14.55
N MET A 247 5.88 6.90 13.52
CA MET A 247 7.23 7.44 13.69
C MET A 247 7.18 8.86 14.26
N GLY A 248 6.22 9.69 13.84
CA GLY A 248 5.98 11.03 14.41
C GLY A 248 5.72 11.00 15.90
N VAL A 249 4.97 10.00 16.40
CA VAL A 249 4.78 9.79 17.85
C VAL A 249 6.13 9.49 18.52
N CYS A 250 6.91 8.55 18.01
CA CYS A 250 8.22 8.20 18.57
C CYS A 250 9.15 9.41 18.62
N LEU A 251 9.21 10.19 17.53
CA LEU A 251 10.09 11.34 17.43
C LEU A 251 9.60 12.54 18.25
N SER A 252 8.32 12.65 18.59
CA SER A 252 7.83 13.66 19.54
C SER A 252 8.31 13.41 20.98
N LEU A 253 8.71 12.17 21.27
CA LEU A 253 9.29 11.76 22.55
C LEU A 253 10.82 11.74 22.53
N SER A 254 11.47 12.07 21.42
CA SER A 254 12.93 11.99 21.26
C SER A 254 13.67 13.15 21.91
N ASP A 255 14.96 12.94 22.20
CA ASP A 255 15.86 14.01 22.60
C ASP A 255 16.38 14.78 21.38
N GLY A 256 16.19 16.09 21.39
CA GLY A 256 16.58 17.01 20.31
C GLY A 256 15.50 17.18 19.24
N THR A 257 15.86 17.89 18.17
CA THR A 257 14.93 18.20 17.07
C THR A 257 14.99 17.15 15.99
N SER A 258 13.84 16.57 15.67
CA SER A 258 13.66 15.62 14.55
C SER A 258 12.95 16.30 13.38
N ILE A 259 13.15 15.74 12.18
CA ILE A 259 12.53 16.24 10.95
C ILE A 259 11.86 15.07 10.21
N ILE A 260 10.61 15.26 9.78
CA ILE A 260 9.94 14.35 8.87
C ILE A 260 9.64 15.10 7.58
N ASN A 261 10.09 14.56 6.45
CA ASN A 261 9.78 15.03 5.11
C ASN A 261 8.84 14.02 4.44
N GLU A 262 7.60 14.46 4.16
CA GLU A 262 6.58 13.66 3.48
C GLU A 262 6.65 13.92 1.97
N SER A 263 7.02 12.92 1.18
CA SER A 263 7.14 13.08 -0.28
C SER A 263 6.01 12.44 -1.07
N ILE A 264 5.15 11.65 -0.43
CA ILE A 264 4.07 10.91 -1.09
C ILE A 264 2.75 11.71 -1.07
N TRP A 265 2.36 12.22 0.11
CA TRP A 265 1.08 12.90 0.30
C TRP A 265 1.23 14.36 0.70
N GLU A 266 0.28 15.20 0.25
CA GLU A 266 0.32 16.64 0.52
C GLU A 266 -0.20 16.98 1.93
N SER A 267 -1.15 16.22 2.44
CA SER A 267 -1.87 16.54 3.68
C SER A 267 -1.74 15.42 4.73
N ARG A 268 -0.53 14.85 4.91
CA ARG A 268 -0.32 13.72 5.81
C ARG A 268 -0.12 14.14 7.28
N PHE A 269 0.12 15.43 7.58
CA PHE A 269 0.44 15.91 8.91
C PHE A 269 -0.77 16.32 9.76
N GLN A 270 -2.00 16.01 9.38
CA GLN A 270 -3.21 16.38 10.13
C GLN A 270 -3.19 15.86 11.59
N TYR A 271 -2.60 14.70 11.85
CA TYR A 271 -2.49 14.11 13.18
C TYR A 271 -1.63 14.94 14.15
N THR A 272 -0.75 15.81 13.64
CA THR A 272 0.15 16.60 14.48
C THR A 272 -0.61 17.63 15.35
N GLU A 273 -1.77 18.09 14.89
CA GLU A 273 -2.63 18.99 15.67
C GLU A 273 -3.15 18.26 16.92
N GLU A 274 -3.52 16.98 16.79
CA GLU A 274 -4.00 16.19 17.94
C GLU A 274 -2.86 15.86 18.91
N LEU A 275 -1.66 15.57 18.40
CA LEU A 275 -0.48 15.38 19.24
C LEU A 275 -0.11 16.67 20.00
N ASN A 276 -0.22 17.84 19.36
CA ASN A 276 0.03 19.13 20.02
C ASN A 276 -0.97 19.39 21.16
N LYS A 277 -2.24 18.99 21.02
CA LYS A 277 -3.23 19.05 22.11
C LYS A 277 -2.85 18.14 23.29
N MET A 278 -2.11 17.06 23.04
CA MET A 278 -1.58 16.15 24.05
C MET A 278 -0.25 16.64 24.66
N GLY A 279 0.25 17.81 24.26
CA GLY A 279 1.47 18.42 24.81
C GLY A 279 2.72 18.23 23.96
N ALA A 280 2.64 17.62 22.78
CA ALA A 280 3.76 17.57 21.85
C ALA A 280 4.12 18.98 21.35
N LYS A 281 5.36 19.14 20.88
CA LYS A 281 5.85 20.39 20.26
C LYS A 281 6.20 20.12 18.80
N ILE A 282 5.19 20.21 17.94
CA ILE A 282 5.30 19.86 16.53
C ILE A 282 4.88 21.04 15.66
N THR A 283 5.71 21.38 14.67
CA THR A 283 5.42 22.41 13.66
C THR A 283 5.46 21.75 12.29
N ALA A 284 4.31 21.69 11.61
CA ALA A 284 4.20 21.19 10.25
C ALA A 284 4.07 22.37 9.27
N GLN A 285 4.87 22.36 8.19
CA GLN A 285 4.80 23.34 7.12
C GLN A 285 4.99 22.67 5.77
N GLY A 286 3.96 22.67 4.94
CA GLY A 286 3.96 22.02 3.63
C GLY A 286 4.27 20.51 3.76
N LYS A 287 5.36 20.09 3.15
CA LYS A 287 5.81 18.68 3.13
C LYS A 287 6.83 18.35 4.24
N SER A 288 7.08 19.25 5.17
CA SER A 288 8.05 19.06 6.24
C SER A 288 7.42 19.29 7.62
N CYS A 289 7.87 18.51 8.57
CA CYS A 289 7.43 18.59 9.96
C CYS A 289 8.65 18.58 10.87
N LEU A 290 8.73 19.55 11.78
CA LEU A 290 9.72 19.64 12.85
C LEU A 290 9.08 19.18 14.15
N LEU A 291 9.77 18.26 14.84
CA LEU A 291 9.35 17.73 16.13
C LEU A 291 10.43 18.08 17.15
N TYR A 292 10.06 18.86 18.15
CA TYR A 292 10.96 19.29 19.22
C TYR A 292 10.77 18.39 20.43
N THR A 293 11.82 18.23 21.24
CA THR A 293 11.76 17.50 22.50
C THR A 293 10.54 17.91 23.32
N SER A 294 9.71 16.95 23.67
CA SER A 294 8.55 17.14 24.54
C SER A 294 8.75 16.41 25.87
N PRO A 295 8.14 16.86 26.98
CA PRO A 295 8.15 16.11 28.23
C PRO A 295 7.56 14.71 28.00
N SER A 296 8.23 13.69 28.51
CA SER A 296 7.66 12.34 28.53
C SER A 296 6.68 12.21 29.71
N PRO A 297 5.57 11.48 29.56
CA PRO A 297 4.70 11.18 30.70
C PRO A 297 5.38 10.44 31.86
N ARG A 298 6.61 9.96 31.65
CA ARG A 298 7.44 9.25 32.64
C ARG A 298 8.61 10.10 33.17
N ASP A 299 8.75 11.35 32.73
CA ASP A 299 9.67 12.35 33.26
C ASP A 299 8.90 13.21 34.29
#